data_69fe90f4d3ff4df9f167d184e9ea0605
#
_entry.id   69fe90f4d3ff4df9f167d184e9ea0605
#
_cell.length_a   1.000
_cell.length_b   1.000
_cell.length_c   1.000
_cell.angle_alpha   90.00
_cell.angle_beta   90.00
_cell.angle_gamma   90.00
#
_symmetry.space_group_name_H-M   'P 1'
#
loop_
_entity.id
_entity.type
_entity.pdbx_description
1 polymer ?
#
loop_
_entity_poly.entity_id
_entity_poly.type
_entity_poly.pdbx_seq_one_letter_code
_entity_poly.pdbx_strand_id
1 'polypeptide(L)'
;MTNETTIERFSKRIQKYHERMNRPEKKYYYSEIFHSIQGEGHYTGVPTAWIRFFLCNLQCNGFGQLNPTDPTSWELPYETYDVSQVKRVEDLPVWDKGCDSSYTWAKKYKHLMGQATPKELANKVVDILKTDSNPNGLFKHPVSFQHQHLCITGGEPLMPQSQDAFVGVYEELEQQMNLPASITFETNGTQKLKDSFKWFLAEKPTEVFFSVSPKLWTVAGEKADKAIQPEIIRDYYELSNRGQLKFVMGNKDEQWEEMEQVIAKIRHTGVDWPVWVMPVGAREEEQTATAGDVARRAFRRGYN
;
A
#
# COMPACT_ATOMS: atom_id res chain seq x y z
N MET A 1 -21.57 14.91 36.11
CA MET A 1 -20.72 13.89 35.50
C MET A 1 -20.72 12.69 36.42
N THR A 2 -21.43 11.62 36.04
CA THR A 2 -21.57 10.41 36.85
C THR A 2 -20.25 9.64 36.78
N ASN A 3 -19.59 9.45 37.94
CA ASN A 3 -18.40 8.62 38.06
C ASN A 3 -18.76 7.15 37.77
N GLU A 4 -18.43 6.67 36.58
CA GLU A 4 -18.55 5.26 36.22
C GLU A 4 -17.61 4.43 37.09
N THR A 5 -18.16 3.45 37.81
CA THR A 5 -17.36 2.61 38.70
C THR A 5 -16.44 1.66 37.91
N THR A 6 -15.34 1.24 38.51
CA THR A 6 -14.39 0.27 37.89
C THR A 6 -15.10 -1.02 37.48
N ILE A 7 -16.11 -1.46 38.24
CA ILE A 7 -16.91 -2.65 37.97
C ILE A 7 -17.78 -2.47 36.73
N GLU A 8 -18.41 -1.29 36.55
CA GLU A 8 -19.21 -0.99 35.36
C GLU A 8 -18.36 -0.94 34.08
N ARG A 9 -17.15 -0.37 34.16
CA ARG A 9 -16.18 -0.40 33.04
C ARG A 9 -15.76 -1.81 32.68
N PHE A 10 -15.51 -2.65 33.69
CA PHE A 10 -15.13 -4.05 33.50
C PHE A 10 -16.29 -4.87 32.90
N SER A 11 -17.51 -4.70 33.41
CA SER A 11 -18.72 -5.34 32.87
C SER A 11 -19.00 -4.94 31.43
N LYS A 12 -18.89 -3.65 31.09
CA LYS A 12 -19.03 -3.17 29.70
C LYS A 12 -17.95 -3.75 28.77
N ARG A 13 -16.73 -3.93 29.29
CA ARG A 13 -15.63 -4.55 28.54
C ARG A 13 -15.90 -6.03 28.26
N ILE A 14 -16.38 -6.77 29.23
CA ILE A 14 -16.79 -8.18 29.09
C ILE A 14 -17.96 -8.31 28.13
N GLN A 15 -18.99 -7.48 28.27
CA GLN A 15 -20.14 -7.49 27.38
C GLN A 15 -19.73 -7.19 25.93
N LYS A 16 -18.87 -6.19 25.70
CA LYS A 16 -18.33 -5.85 24.38
C LYS A 16 -17.47 -6.97 23.79
N TYR A 17 -16.75 -7.70 24.65
CA TYR A 17 -16.01 -8.90 24.27
C TYR A 17 -16.94 -10.02 23.80
N HIS A 18 -18.00 -10.34 24.57
CA HIS A 18 -18.99 -11.35 24.19
C HIS A 18 -19.77 -10.98 22.93
N GLU A 19 -20.15 -9.71 22.77
CA GLU A 19 -20.81 -9.22 21.55
C GLU A 19 -19.89 -9.34 20.32
N ARG A 20 -18.59 -9.13 20.50
CA ARG A 20 -17.57 -9.30 19.45
C ARG A 20 -17.41 -10.78 19.06
N MET A 21 -17.37 -11.68 20.05
CA MET A 21 -17.23 -13.13 19.84
C MET A 21 -18.44 -13.76 19.16
N ASN A 22 -19.62 -13.17 19.31
CA ASN A 22 -20.88 -13.70 18.74
C ASN A 22 -21.26 -13.08 17.38
N ARG A 23 -20.50 -12.10 16.89
CA ARG A 23 -20.73 -11.58 15.53
C ARG A 23 -20.09 -12.50 14.50
N PRO A 24 -20.76 -12.77 13.36
CA PRO A 24 -20.08 -13.45 12.25
C PRO A 24 -18.85 -12.64 11.86
N GLU A 25 -17.71 -13.31 11.80
CA GLU A 25 -16.42 -12.68 11.53
C GLU A 25 -16.46 -12.04 10.15
N LYS A 26 -16.18 -10.73 10.10
CA LYS A 26 -16.23 -9.95 8.85
C LYS A 26 -15.11 -10.42 7.91
N LYS A 27 -15.48 -10.73 6.66
CA LYS A 27 -14.52 -11.03 5.59
C LYS A 27 -14.18 -9.78 4.80
N TYR A 28 -12.94 -9.71 4.37
CA TYR A 28 -12.40 -8.61 3.57
C TYR A 28 -11.89 -9.12 2.24
N TYR A 29 -12.01 -8.30 1.21
CA TYR A 29 -11.48 -8.62 -0.11
C TYR A 29 -9.98 -8.33 -0.17
N TYR A 30 -9.24 -9.26 -0.73
CA TYR A 30 -7.82 -9.11 -1.06
C TYR A 30 -7.53 -9.67 -2.44
N SER A 31 -6.51 -9.15 -3.09
CA SER A 31 -6.09 -9.62 -4.42
C SER A 31 -5.04 -10.70 -4.31
N GLU A 32 -4.01 -10.46 -3.51
CA GLU A 32 -2.84 -11.32 -3.38
C GLU A 32 -2.26 -11.29 -1.97
N ILE A 33 -1.61 -12.40 -1.59
CA ILE A 33 -0.69 -12.47 -0.46
C ILE A 33 0.52 -13.24 -0.96
N PHE A 34 1.71 -12.63 -0.93
CA PHE A 34 2.93 -13.21 -1.49
C PHE A 34 4.17 -12.79 -0.71
N HIS A 35 5.28 -13.51 -0.91
CA HIS A 35 6.58 -13.22 -0.34
C HIS A 35 7.57 -12.92 -1.46
N SER A 36 8.31 -11.83 -1.34
CA SER A 36 9.32 -11.41 -2.30
C SER A 36 10.37 -10.53 -1.63
N ILE A 37 11.28 -9.99 -2.42
CA ILE A 37 12.22 -8.97 -2.00
C ILE A 37 11.66 -7.60 -2.39
N GLN A 38 11.68 -6.62 -1.46
CA GLN A 38 11.30 -5.25 -1.82
C GLN A 38 12.24 -4.70 -2.89
N GLY A 39 11.67 -4.33 -4.04
CA GLY A 39 12.43 -3.90 -5.21
C GLY A 39 12.74 -2.42 -5.26
N GLU A 40 12.12 -1.58 -4.39
CA GLU A 40 12.16 -0.13 -4.52
C GLU A 40 12.07 0.61 -3.19
N GLY A 41 12.61 1.85 -3.18
CA GLY A 41 12.54 2.73 -2.02
C GLY A 41 13.46 2.33 -0.88
N HIS A 42 13.11 2.81 0.32
CA HIS A 42 13.94 2.69 1.52
C HIS A 42 14.27 1.24 1.90
N TYR A 43 13.35 0.31 1.68
CA TYR A 43 13.52 -1.09 2.07
C TYR A 43 13.99 -2.00 0.92
N THR A 44 14.57 -1.43 -0.15
CA THR A 44 15.11 -2.23 -1.26
C THR A 44 16.06 -3.31 -0.77
N GLY A 45 15.84 -4.55 -1.22
CA GLY A 45 16.62 -5.72 -0.84
C GLY A 45 16.14 -6.46 0.40
N VAL A 46 15.12 -5.95 1.10
CA VAL A 46 14.58 -6.58 2.31
C VAL A 46 13.54 -7.65 1.96
N PRO A 47 13.67 -8.90 2.48
CA PRO A 47 12.63 -9.92 2.35
C PRO A 47 11.32 -9.44 2.99
N THR A 48 10.23 -9.46 2.22
CA THR A 48 8.97 -8.84 2.57
C THR A 48 7.79 -9.76 2.30
N ALA A 49 6.89 -9.89 3.25
CA ALA A 49 5.56 -10.45 3.06
C ALA A 49 4.58 -9.34 2.67
N TRP A 50 3.74 -9.59 1.69
CA TRP A 50 2.83 -8.60 1.11
C TRP A 50 1.39 -9.01 1.31
N ILE A 51 0.54 -8.05 1.69
CA ILE A 51 -0.92 -8.17 1.59
C ILE A 51 -1.40 -7.09 0.64
N ARG A 52 -1.99 -7.48 -0.48
CA ARG A 52 -2.58 -6.60 -1.47
C ARG A 52 -4.09 -6.57 -1.32
N PHE A 53 -4.64 -5.52 -0.73
CA PHE A 53 -6.08 -5.34 -0.59
C PHE A 53 -6.74 -4.93 -1.90
N PHE A 54 -8.03 -5.28 -2.05
CA PHE A 54 -8.85 -4.88 -3.18
C PHE A 54 -9.53 -3.53 -2.91
N LEU A 55 -9.65 -2.71 -3.93
CA LEU A 55 -10.20 -1.37 -4.11
C LEU A 55 -9.15 -0.27 -4.14
N CYS A 56 -9.42 0.72 -4.97
CA CYS A 56 -8.69 1.99 -5.05
C CYS A 56 -9.68 3.12 -5.31
N ASN A 57 -9.35 4.32 -4.88
CA ASN A 57 -10.09 5.53 -5.19
C ASN A 57 -9.55 6.28 -6.42
N LEU A 58 -8.42 5.84 -6.99
CA LEU A 58 -7.80 6.35 -8.21
C LEU A 58 -7.83 5.26 -9.30
N GLN A 59 -7.57 5.63 -10.55
CA GLN A 59 -7.52 4.73 -11.70
C GLN A 59 -6.15 4.72 -12.39
N CYS A 60 -5.45 5.86 -12.36
CA CYS A 60 -4.10 6.03 -12.93
C CYS A 60 -3.99 5.60 -14.40
N ASN A 61 -5.02 5.90 -15.19
CA ASN A 61 -5.13 5.49 -16.60
C ASN A 61 -4.08 6.16 -17.51
N GLY A 62 -3.46 7.24 -17.05
CA GLY A 62 -2.42 7.98 -17.79
C GLY A 62 -1.06 7.29 -17.83
N PHE A 63 -0.79 6.29 -16.98
CA PHE A 63 0.49 5.59 -17.01
C PHE A 63 0.74 4.91 -18.36
N GLY A 64 1.96 5.04 -18.89
CA GLY A 64 2.36 4.45 -20.17
C GLY A 64 1.69 5.05 -21.41
N GLN A 65 0.80 6.05 -21.25
CA GLN A 65 0.14 6.71 -22.38
C GLN A 65 1.06 7.69 -23.11
N LEU A 66 0.88 7.84 -24.41
CA LEU A 66 1.60 8.82 -25.20
C LEU A 66 1.33 10.25 -24.68
N ASN A 67 0.05 10.53 -24.37
CA ASN A 67 -0.38 11.76 -23.73
C ASN A 67 -1.20 11.44 -22.45
N PRO A 68 -0.55 11.41 -21.28
CA PRO A 68 -1.22 11.12 -20.00
C PRO A 68 -2.32 12.14 -19.65
N THR A 69 -2.25 13.36 -20.19
CA THR A 69 -3.18 14.46 -19.87
C THR A 69 -4.39 14.54 -20.80
N ASP A 70 -4.48 13.66 -21.79
CA ASP A 70 -5.63 13.60 -22.72
C ASP A 70 -6.39 12.28 -22.59
N PRO A 71 -7.44 12.23 -21.75
CA PRO A 71 -8.22 11.02 -21.54
C PRO A 71 -8.88 10.44 -22.82
N THR A 72 -9.04 11.26 -23.86
CA THR A 72 -9.66 10.80 -25.11
C THR A 72 -8.73 9.97 -25.97
N SER A 73 -7.43 10.04 -25.71
CA SER A 73 -6.37 9.32 -26.41
C SER A 73 -5.90 8.04 -25.69
N TRP A 74 -6.42 7.74 -24.50
CA TRP A 74 -5.94 6.61 -23.71
C TRP A 74 -6.33 5.26 -24.30
N GLU A 75 -5.37 4.36 -24.28
CA GLU A 75 -5.57 2.95 -24.56
C GLU A 75 -5.56 2.19 -23.23
N LEU A 76 -6.60 1.41 -22.96
CA LEU A 76 -6.77 0.72 -21.67
C LEU A 76 -6.90 -0.81 -21.91
N PRO A 77 -5.77 -1.51 -22.09
CA PRO A 77 -5.78 -2.95 -22.38
C PRO A 77 -6.55 -3.77 -21.34
N TYR A 78 -6.45 -3.38 -20.06
CA TYR A 78 -7.15 -4.06 -18.97
C TYR A 78 -8.69 -4.01 -19.12
N GLU A 79 -9.26 -2.99 -19.79
CA GLU A 79 -10.72 -2.89 -20.02
C GLU A 79 -11.20 -3.82 -21.13
N THR A 80 -10.39 -4.03 -22.16
CA THR A 80 -10.77 -4.84 -23.33
C THR A 80 -10.40 -6.30 -23.19
N TYR A 81 -9.48 -6.64 -22.28
CA TYR A 81 -9.02 -8.02 -22.08
C TYR A 81 -10.16 -8.94 -21.65
N ASP A 82 -10.27 -10.11 -22.29
CA ASP A 82 -11.25 -11.13 -21.92
C ASP A 82 -10.79 -11.90 -20.67
N VAL A 83 -11.52 -11.71 -19.57
CA VAL A 83 -11.23 -12.35 -18.28
C VAL A 83 -12.04 -13.62 -18.03
N SER A 84 -12.86 -14.06 -18.98
CA SER A 84 -13.80 -15.19 -18.80
C SER A 84 -13.11 -16.52 -18.45
N GLN A 85 -11.88 -16.71 -18.90
CA GLN A 85 -11.07 -17.91 -18.66
C GLN A 85 -10.00 -17.72 -17.59
N VAL A 86 -9.83 -16.51 -17.06
CA VAL A 86 -8.84 -16.21 -16.03
C VAL A 86 -9.34 -16.67 -14.67
N LYS A 87 -8.57 -17.49 -13.98
CA LYS A 87 -8.93 -18.06 -12.68
C LYS A 87 -8.13 -17.48 -11.52
N ARG A 88 -6.95 -16.95 -11.80
CA ARG A 88 -6.04 -16.40 -10.79
C ARG A 88 -5.42 -15.10 -11.29
N VAL A 89 -5.02 -14.25 -10.36
CA VAL A 89 -4.38 -12.96 -10.67
C VAL A 89 -3.06 -13.16 -11.43
N GLU A 90 -2.32 -14.20 -11.09
CA GLU A 90 -1.02 -14.52 -11.72
C GLU A 90 -1.14 -14.93 -13.19
N ASP A 91 -2.35 -15.27 -13.64
CA ASP A 91 -2.62 -15.62 -15.05
C ASP A 91 -2.90 -14.34 -15.90
N LEU A 92 -2.97 -13.16 -15.29
CA LEU A 92 -3.17 -11.90 -16.00
C LEU A 92 -1.87 -11.42 -16.67
N PRO A 93 -1.96 -10.81 -17.85
CA PRO A 93 -0.80 -10.15 -18.45
C PRO A 93 -0.42 -8.89 -17.68
N VAL A 94 0.84 -8.51 -17.76
CA VAL A 94 1.31 -7.19 -17.31
C VAL A 94 0.90 -6.14 -18.34
N TRP A 95 0.14 -5.12 -17.88
CA TRP A 95 -0.34 -4.04 -18.73
C TRP A 95 0.78 -3.00 -18.95
N ASP A 96 1.00 -2.63 -20.19
CA ASP A 96 1.94 -1.57 -20.59
C ASP A 96 1.34 -0.16 -20.50
N LYS A 97 0.00 -0.08 -20.44
CA LYS A 97 -0.75 1.19 -20.36
C LYS A 97 -1.82 1.13 -19.27
N GLY A 98 -2.00 2.26 -18.61
CA GLY A 98 -2.87 2.37 -17.45
C GLY A 98 -2.21 1.86 -16.17
N CYS A 99 -3.02 1.63 -15.14
CA CYS A 99 -2.55 1.08 -13.87
C CYS A 99 -2.12 -0.38 -14.04
N ASP A 100 -0.88 -0.72 -13.70
CA ASP A 100 -0.32 -2.08 -13.74
C ASP A 100 -1.08 -3.06 -12.84
N SER A 101 -1.65 -2.56 -11.75
CA SER A 101 -2.45 -3.31 -10.80
C SER A 101 -3.96 -3.01 -10.91
N SER A 102 -4.47 -2.67 -12.11
CA SER A 102 -5.89 -2.38 -12.35
C SER A 102 -6.84 -3.49 -11.91
N TYR A 103 -6.38 -4.73 -11.86
CA TYR A 103 -7.13 -5.88 -11.33
C TYR A 103 -7.49 -5.72 -9.84
N THR A 104 -6.80 -4.87 -9.10
CA THR A 104 -7.08 -4.62 -7.68
C THR A 104 -8.28 -3.70 -7.44
N TRP A 105 -8.80 -3.04 -8.46
CA TRP A 105 -9.92 -2.10 -8.32
C TRP A 105 -10.98 -2.18 -9.43
N ALA A 106 -10.64 -2.60 -10.65
CA ALA A 106 -11.59 -2.69 -11.74
C ALA A 106 -12.57 -3.85 -11.51
N LYS A 107 -13.87 -3.51 -11.55
CA LYS A 107 -14.96 -4.43 -11.16
C LYS A 107 -14.98 -5.75 -11.91
N LYS A 108 -14.53 -5.77 -13.18
CA LYS A 108 -14.51 -6.99 -13.99
C LYS A 108 -13.58 -8.08 -13.43
N TYR A 109 -12.57 -7.70 -12.62
CA TYR A 109 -11.63 -8.63 -11.98
C TYR A 109 -12.07 -9.10 -10.59
N LYS A 110 -13.22 -8.65 -10.11
CA LYS A 110 -13.70 -8.97 -8.76
C LYS A 110 -13.82 -10.47 -8.50
N HIS A 111 -14.08 -11.28 -9.52
CA HIS A 111 -14.17 -12.74 -9.41
C HIS A 111 -12.84 -13.42 -9.08
N LEU A 112 -11.69 -12.74 -9.32
CA LEU A 112 -10.35 -13.20 -8.97
C LEU A 112 -9.98 -12.93 -7.52
N MET A 113 -10.77 -12.09 -6.81
CA MET A 113 -10.46 -11.65 -5.46
C MET A 113 -10.83 -12.71 -4.44
N GLY A 114 -9.91 -12.94 -3.50
CA GLY A 114 -10.19 -13.71 -2.31
C GLY A 114 -11.04 -12.93 -1.30
N GLN A 115 -11.77 -13.67 -0.47
CA GLN A 115 -12.44 -13.15 0.72
C GLN A 115 -11.97 -13.93 1.93
N ALA A 116 -11.46 -13.25 2.94
CA ALA A 116 -10.94 -13.88 4.14
C ALA A 116 -11.22 -13.04 5.39
N THR A 117 -11.33 -13.71 6.52
CA THR A 117 -11.34 -13.09 7.84
C THR A 117 -9.92 -12.58 8.19
N PRO A 118 -9.75 -11.68 9.15
CA PRO A 118 -8.45 -11.28 9.63
C PRO A 118 -7.56 -12.45 10.03
N LYS A 119 -8.12 -13.45 10.71
CA LYS A 119 -7.42 -14.66 11.10
C LYS A 119 -6.93 -15.48 9.90
N GLU A 120 -7.80 -15.67 8.91
CA GLU A 120 -7.42 -16.35 7.66
C GLU A 120 -6.33 -15.58 6.91
N LEU A 121 -6.38 -14.24 6.89
CA LEU A 121 -5.35 -13.39 6.29
C LEU A 121 -4.01 -13.51 7.04
N ALA A 122 -4.02 -13.42 8.36
CA ALA A 122 -2.83 -13.59 9.20
C ALA A 122 -2.19 -14.97 8.99
N ASN A 123 -2.99 -16.04 8.97
CA ASN A 123 -2.49 -17.39 8.71
C ASN A 123 -1.87 -17.51 7.31
N LYS A 124 -2.47 -16.92 6.27
CA LYS A 124 -1.89 -16.90 4.93
C LYS A 124 -0.54 -16.16 4.90
N VAL A 125 -0.39 -15.07 5.64
CA VAL A 125 0.89 -14.37 5.79
C VAL A 125 1.93 -15.27 6.46
N VAL A 126 1.56 -15.95 7.53
CA VAL A 126 2.46 -16.92 8.18
C VAL A 126 2.83 -18.06 7.23
N ASP A 127 1.87 -18.56 6.45
CA ASP A 127 2.11 -19.67 5.54
C ASP A 127 3.12 -19.32 4.42
N ILE A 128 3.08 -18.11 3.86
CA ILE A 128 4.05 -17.70 2.84
C ILE A 128 5.47 -17.44 3.37
N LEU A 129 5.61 -17.26 4.70
CA LEU A 129 6.91 -17.12 5.37
C LEU A 129 7.56 -18.46 5.70
N LYS A 130 6.83 -19.58 5.55
CA LYS A 130 7.35 -20.93 5.84
C LYS A 130 8.39 -21.37 4.82
N THR A 131 9.52 -21.85 5.35
CA THR A 131 10.60 -22.49 4.60
C THR A 131 11.14 -23.64 5.42
N ASP A 132 12.03 -24.45 4.86
CA ASP A 132 12.69 -25.54 5.62
C ASP A 132 13.44 -25.02 6.85
N SER A 133 14.02 -23.82 6.77
CA SER A 133 14.73 -23.16 7.88
C SER A 133 13.84 -22.25 8.75
N ASN A 134 12.59 -22.03 8.34
CA ASN A 134 11.57 -21.25 9.07
C ASN A 134 10.20 -21.97 9.04
N PRO A 135 10.10 -23.18 9.58
CA PRO A 135 8.88 -24.01 9.44
C PRO A 135 7.65 -23.41 10.12
N ASN A 136 7.82 -22.49 11.07
CA ASN A 136 6.73 -21.81 11.75
C ASN A 136 6.32 -20.49 11.08
N GLY A 137 6.99 -20.05 10.00
CA GLY A 137 6.67 -18.82 9.30
C GLY A 137 6.85 -17.56 10.16
N LEU A 138 7.93 -17.49 10.95
CA LEU A 138 8.19 -16.37 11.83
C LEU A 138 8.74 -15.16 11.05
N PHE A 139 8.30 -13.95 11.43
CA PHE A 139 8.86 -12.71 10.88
C PHE A 139 10.34 -12.53 11.28
N LYS A 140 10.73 -12.98 12.46
CA LYS A 140 12.15 -13.08 12.82
C LYS A 140 12.63 -14.49 12.48
N HIS A 141 13.46 -14.60 11.45
CA HIS A 141 13.96 -15.89 10.97
C HIS A 141 14.75 -16.61 12.08
N PRO A 142 14.41 -17.87 12.44
CA PRO A 142 14.95 -18.52 13.65
C PRO A 142 16.43 -18.86 13.57
N VAL A 143 17.00 -18.96 12.36
CA VAL A 143 18.41 -19.31 12.15
C VAL A 143 19.27 -18.08 11.89
N SER A 144 18.87 -17.22 10.95
CA SER A 144 19.65 -16.03 10.56
C SER A 144 19.38 -14.81 11.43
N PHE A 145 18.30 -14.83 12.24
CA PHE A 145 17.79 -13.69 13.01
C PHE A 145 17.41 -12.47 12.15
N GLN A 146 17.42 -12.62 10.83
CA GLN A 146 16.95 -11.59 9.90
C GLN A 146 15.47 -11.33 10.12
N HIS A 147 15.09 -10.06 10.26
CA HIS A 147 13.71 -9.65 10.29
C HIS A 147 13.17 -9.57 8.86
N GLN A 148 12.00 -10.15 8.66
CA GLN A 148 11.21 -10.00 7.45
C GLN A 148 10.24 -8.84 7.64
N HIS A 149 9.99 -8.11 6.57
CA HIS A 149 9.13 -6.94 6.56
C HIS A 149 7.68 -7.34 6.23
N LEU A 150 6.71 -6.59 6.71
CA LEU A 150 5.32 -6.69 6.27
C LEU A 150 4.94 -5.45 5.46
N CYS A 151 4.53 -5.63 4.22
CA CYS A 151 4.05 -4.54 3.37
C CYS A 151 2.54 -4.68 3.11
N ILE A 152 1.81 -3.62 3.39
CA ILE A 152 0.39 -3.50 3.12
C ILE A 152 0.24 -2.62 1.89
N THR A 153 -0.26 -3.19 0.81
CA THR A 153 -0.43 -2.55 -0.49
C THR A 153 -1.81 -2.87 -1.06
N GLY A 154 -2.05 -2.58 -2.32
CA GLY A 154 -3.31 -2.92 -2.97
C GLY A 154 -3.53 -2.09 -4.20
N GLY A 155 -4.78 -1.75 -4.47
CA GLY A 155 -5.14 -0.53 -5.14
C GLY A 155 -4.79 0.65 -4.22
N GLU A 156 -5.55 0.79 -3.11
CA GLU A 156 -5.22 1.72 -2.03
C GLU A 156 -5.40 1.04 -0.66
N PRO A 157 -4.32 0.74 0.08
CA PRO A 157 -4.38 -0.04 1.31
C PRO A 157 -4.99 0.71 2.50
N LEU A 158 -5.11 2.02 2.42
CA LEU A 158 -5.70 2.84 3.48
C LEU A 158 -7.19 3.17 3.24
N MET A 159 -7.86 2.47 2.30
CA MET A 159 -9.33 2.50 2.22
C MET A 159 -9.93 2.09 3.56
N PRO A 160 -11.09 2.67 3.98
CA PRO A 160 -11.64 2.45 5.32
C PRO A 160 -11.80 0.99 5.73
N GLN A 161 -12.20 0.10 4.81
CA GLN A 161 -12.33 -1.33 5.08
C GLN A 161 -10.97 -2.04 5.20
N SER A 162 -9.95 -1.57 4.49
CA SER A 162 -8.60 -2.13 4.58
C SER A 162 -7.90 -1.76 5.88
N GLN A 163 -8.17 -0.55 6.41
CA GLN A 163 -7.73 -0.16 7.76
C GLN A 163 -8.30 -1.11 8.81
N ASP A 164 -9.63 -1.42 8.74
CA ASP A 164 -10.27 -2.37 9.65
C ASP A 164 -9.70 -3.79 9.51
N ALA A 165 -9.46 -4.24 8.27
CA ALA A 165 -8.87 -5.54 7.99
C ALA A 165 -7.47 -5.67 8.59
N PHE A 166 -6.63 -4.65 8.38
CA PHE A 166 -5.26 -4.63 8.91
C PHE A 166 -5.23 -4.71 10.44
N VAL A 167 -6.08 -3.94 11.14
CA VAL A 167 -6.18 -4.01 12.60
C VAL A 167 -6.41 -5.45 13.05
N GLY A 168 -7.37 -6.15 12.45
CA GLY A 168 -7.66 -7.53 12.80
C GLY A 168 -6.50 -8.48 12.46
N VAL A 169 -5.83 -8.30 11.31
CA VAL A 169 -4.66 -9.10 10.93
C VAL A 169 -3.53 -8.92 11.94
N TYR A 170 -3.27 -7.68 12.34
CA TYR A 170 -2.22 -7.39 13.32
C TYR A 170 -2.54 -8.01 14.69
N GLU A 171 -3.78 -7.89 15.16
CA GLU A 171 -4.22 -8.50 16.42
C GLU A 171 -4.05 -10.05 16.40
N GLU A 172 -4.32 -10.70 15.26
CA GLU A 172 -4.11 -12.14 15.11
C GLU A 172 -2.62 -12.52 15.11
N LEU A 173 -1.76 -11.75 14.44
CA LEU A 173 -0.31 -11.94 14.48
C LEU A 173 0.25 -11.71 15.89
N GLU A 174 -0.28 -10.72 16.63
CA GLU A 174 0.07 -10.44 18.02
C GLU A 174 -0.30 -11.61 18.95
N GLN A 175 -1.48 -12.20 18.78
CA GLN A 175 -1.92 -13.40 19.51
C GLN A 175 -1.02 -14.61 19.22
N GLN A 176 -0.51 -14.71 17.99
CA GLN A 176 0.46 -15.75 17.60
C GLN A 176 1.88 -15.44 18.07
N MET A 177 2.13 -14.32 18.76
CA MET A 177 3.46 -13.81 19.13
C MET A 177 4.43 -13.71 17.94
N ASN A 178 3.90 -13.38 16.76
CA ASN A 178 4.64 -13.34 15.50
C ASN A 178 4.46 -11.98 14.81
N LEU A 179 4.87 -10.90 15.48
CA LEU A 179 4.80 -9.55 14.92
C LEU A 179 6.02 -9.24 14.05
N PRO A 180 5.82 -8.52 12.91
CA PRO A 180 6.91 -7.92 12.17
C PRO A 180 7.55 -6.78 12.98
N ALA A 181 8.86 -6.57 12.84
CA ALA A 181 9.54 -5.43 13.44
C ALA A 181 9.14 -4.11 12.79
N SER A 182 8.82 -4.14 11.50
CA SER A 182 8.40 -2.96 10.74
C SER A 182 7.31 -3.30 9.72
N ILE A 183 6.43 -2.33 9.46
CA ILE A 183 5.33 -2.40 8.50
C ILE A 183 5.38 -1.20 7.58
N THR A 184 5.25 -1.44 6.28
CA THR A 184 5.05 -0.36 5.29
C THR A 184 3.61 -0.33 4.81
N PHE A 185 3.04 0.86 4.70
CA PHE A 185 1.86 1.14 3.90
C PHE A 185 2.27 1.81 2.59
N GLU A 186 2.09 1.10 1.46
CA GLU A 186 2.28 1.68 0.12
C GLU A 186 0.99 2.32 -0.35
N THR A 187 0.88 3.62 -0.17
CA THR A 187 -0.36 4.39 -0.36
C THR A 187 -0.20 5.49 -1.41
N ASN A 188 -1.30 5.88 -2.02
CA ASN A 188 -1.34 7.05 -2.90
C ASN A 188 -1.43 8.40 -2.14
N GLY A 189 -1.57 8.37 -0.81
CA GLY A 189 -1.56 9.56 0.03
C GLY A 189 -2.88 10.33 0.08
N THR A 190 -4.01 9.72 -0.29
CA THR A 190 -5.31 10.41 -0.38
C THR A 190 -6.35 9.98 0.64
N GLN A 191 -6.08 8.92 1.43
CA GLN A 191 -7.06 8.35 2.34
C GLN A 191 -6.86 8.84 3.77
N LYS A 192 -7.91 9.41 4.35
CA LYS A 192 -7.90 9.78 5.78
C LYS A 192 -7.81 8.53 6.65
N LEU A 193 -6.94 8.57 7.63
CA LEU A 193 -6.91 7.55 8.67
C LEU A 193 -8.07 7.75 9.63
N LYS A 194 -8.75 6.65 9.98
CA LYS A 194 -9.74 6.65 11.07
C LYS A 194 -9.04 6.96 12.40
N ASP A 195 -9.68 7.69 13.28
CA ASP A 195 -9.11 7.96 14.60
C ASP A 195 -8.79 6.67 15.37
N SER A 196 -9.67 5.66 15.27
CA SER A 196 -9.44 4.35 15.85
C SER A 196 -8.20 3.65 15.28
N PHE A 197 -7.90 3.86 14.00
CA PHE A 197 -6.72 3.30 13.33
C PHE A 197 -5.44 4.04 13.74
N LYS A 198 -5.49 5.38 13.82
CA LYS A 198 -4.36 6.20 14.34
C LYS A 198 -4.00 5.78 15.77
N TRP A 199 -5.00 5.68 16.65
CA TRP A 199 -4.83 5.22 18.01
C TRP A 199 -4.21 3.83 18.09
N PHE A 200 -4.72 2.91 17.28
CA PHE A 200 -4.22 1.55 17.22
C PHE A 200 -2.72 1.51 16.85
N LEU A 201 -2.33 2.20 15.80
CA LEU A 201 -0.93 2.21 15.35
C LEU A 201 0.01 2.89 16.36
N ALA A 202 -0.44 3.96 17.01
CA ALA A 202 0.36 4.69 18.00
C ALA A 202 0.67 3.88 19.28
N GLU A 203 -0.18 2.89 19.61
CA GLU A 203 0.00 2.03 20.78
C GLU A 203 0.85 0.78 20.51
N LYS A 204 1.20 0.50 19.25
CA LYS A 204 1.89 -0.74 18.88
C LYS A 204 3.41 -0.57 18.83
N PRO A 205 4.17 -1.61 19.24
CA PRO A 205 5.64 -1.56 19.25
C PRO A 205 6.27 -1.67 17.86
N THR A 206 5.49 -2.08 16.85
CA THR A 206 5.97 -2.24 15.47
C THR A 206 6.22 -0.89 14.82
N GLU A 207 7.36 -0.73 14.18
CA GLU A 207 7.68 0.47 13.43
C GLU A 207 6.75 0.60 12.21
N VAL A 208 6.11 1.75 12.05
CA VAL A 208 5.26 2.07 10.91
C VAL A 208 6.01 2.98 9.93
N PHE A 209 6.00 2.62 8.66
CA PHE A 209 6.61 3.37 7.56
C PHE A 209 5.55 3.68 6.49
N PHE A 210 5.45 4.92 6.07
CA PHE A 210 4.57 5.30 4.97
C PHE A 210 5.37 5.52 3.68
N SER A 211 5.14 4.67 2.67
CA SER A 211 5.63 4.86 1.32
C SER A 211 4.53 5.54 0.49
N VAL A 212 4.56 6.86 0.48
CA VAL A 212 3.52 7.66 -0.18
C VAL A 212 3.89 7.93 -1.63
N SER A 213 3.03 7.51 -2.56
CA SER A 213 3.23 7.70 -4.01
C SER A 213 2.15 8.61 -4.60
N PRO A 214 2.31 9.95 -4.52
CA PRO A 214 1.37 10.89 -5.11
C PRO A 214 1.26 10.69 -6.63
N LYS A 215 0.04 10.75 -7.17
CA LYS A 215 -0.23 10.48 -8.59
C LYS A 215 -0.34 11.78 -9.36
N LEU A 216 0.64 12.03 -10.22
CA LEU A 216 0.76 13.25 -11.01
C LEU A 216 -0.18 13.23 -12.23
N TRP A 217 -0.71 14.38 -12.59
CA TRP A 217 -1.52 14.54 -13.80
C TRP A 217 -0.72 14.23 -15.06
N THR A 218 0.49 14.77 -15.16
CA THR A 218 1.37 14.61 -16.32
C THR A 218 1.94 13.20 -16.50
N VAL A 219 1.78 12.32 -15.52
CA VAL A 219 2.29 10.93 -15.57
C VAL A 219 1.17 9.91 -15.42
N ALA A 220 0.34 10.05 -14.38
CA ALA A 220 -0.70 9.08 -14.03
C ALA A 220 -2.09 9.47 -14.58
N GLY A 221 -2.27 10.69 -15.09
CA GLY A 221 -3.56 11.19 -15.56
C GLY A 221 -4.57 11.43 -14.44
N GLU A 222 -4.12 11.62 -13.20
CA GLU A 222 -5.00 11.88 -12.06
C GLU A 222 -5.03 13.36 -11.72
N LYS A 223 -6.22 13.93 -11.61
CA LYS A 223 -6.40 15.36 -11.33
C LYS A 223 -5.86 15.71 -9.93
N ALA A 224 -5.14 16.83 -9.84
CA ALA A 224 -4.44 17.23 -8.62
C ALA A 224 -5.37 17.43 -7.42
N ASP A 225 -6.58 17.94 -7.62
CA ASP A 225 -7.59 18.13 -6.57
C ASP A 225 -8.00 16.81 -5.90
N LYS A 226 -7.94 15.71 -6.63
CA LYS A 226 -8.24 14.37 -6.13
C LYS A 226 -7.00 13.62 -5.62
N ALA A 227 -5.88 13.73 -6.33
CA ALA A 227 -4.72 12.88 -6.14
C ALA A 227 -3.63 13.49 -5.22
N ILE A 228 -3.64 14.81 -5.00
CA ILE A 228 -2.63 15.50 -4.21
C ILE A 228 -3.27 16.08 -2.96
N GLN A 229 -3.04 15.41 -1.82
CA GLN A 229 -3.68 15.72 -0.53
C GLN A 229 -2.61 15.96 0.55
N PRO A 230 -1.92 17.13 0.56
CA PRO A 230 -0.79 17.39 1.46
C PRO A 230 -1.15 17.28 2.94
N GLU A 231 -2.36 17.70 3.35
CA GLU A 231 -2.82 17.62 4.73
C GLU A 231 -3.05 16.17 5.20
N ILE A 232 -3.48 15.28 4.30
CA ILE A 232 -3.60 13.85 4.61
C ILE A 232 -2.21 13.22 4.78
N ILE A 233 -1.25 13.60 3.94
CA ILE A 233 0.14 13.14 4.04
C ILE A 233 0.77 13.65 5.35
N ARG A 234 0.44 14.86 5.77
CA ARG A 234 0.84 15.39 7.07
C ARG A 234 0.28 14.55 8.23
N ASP A 235 -0.99 14.14 8.18
CA ASP A 235 -1.58 13.25 9.18
C ASP A 235 -0.79 11.93 9.32
N TYR A 236 -0.27 11.39 8.21
CA TYR A 236 0.60 10.21 8.24
C TYR A 236 1.96 10.52 8.89
N TYR A 237 2.52 11.68 8.56
CA TYR A 237 3.79 12.14 9.13
C TYR A 237 3.71 12.38 10.64
N GLU A 238 2.60 12.92 11.12
CA GLU A 238 2.34 13.10 12.56
C GLU A 238 2.22 11.78 13.33
N LEU A 239 1.74 10.73 12.65
CA LEU A 239 1.67 9.38 13.21
C LEU A 239 3.02 8.67 13.19
N SER A 240 3.80 8.87 12.14
CA SER A 240 5.16 8.32 12.00
C SER A 240 6.05 9.25 11.19
N ASN A 241 7.16 9.70 11.80
CA ASN A 241 8.18 10.46 11.10
C ASN A 241 9.01 9.59 10.13
N ARG A 242 8.73 8.27 10.05
CA ARG A 242 9.37 7.35 9.12
C ARG A 242 8.51 7.17 7.88
N GLY A 243 9.06 7.53 6.74
CA GLY A 243 8.37 7.43 5.47
C GLY A 243 9.18 7.96 4.31
N GLN A 244 8.58 7.93 3.14
CA GLN A 244 9.14 8.48 1.91
C GLN A 244 8.04 9.02 1.01
N LEU A 245 8.39 9.98 0.17
CA LEU A 245 7.62 10.40 -1.00
C LEU A 245 8.21 9.68 -2.22
N LYS A 246 7.44 8.81 -2.86
CA LYS A 246 7.88 8.01 -4.00
C LYS A 246 7.15 8.44 -5.27
N PHE A 247 7.87 8.93 -6.27
CA PHE A 247 7.30 9.38 -7.52
C PHE A 247 7.67 8.46 -8.69
N VAL A 248 6.66 8.10 -9.48
CA VAL A 248 6.85 7.41 -10.77
C VAL A 248 7.00 8.49 -11.84
N MET A 249 8.11 8.49 -12.56
CA MET A 249 8.51 9.59 -13.44
C MET A 249 8.91 9.13 -14.83
N GLY A 250 8.56 9.90 -15.82
CA GLY A 250 9.14 9.82 -17.16
C GLY A 250 10.29 10.83 -17.33
N ASN A 251 10.65 11.09 -18.59
CA ASN A 251 11.77 11.94 -18.96
C ASN A 251 11.37 13.35 -19.45
N LYS A 252 10.07 13.71 -19.45
CA LYS A 252 9.58 15.01 -19.92
C LYS A 252 9.70 16.07 -18.83
N ASP A 253 10.09 17.30 -19.20
CA ASP A 253 10.36 18.38 -18.24
C ASP A 253 9.11 18.77 -17.44
N GLU A 254 7.92 18.82 -18.07
CA GLU A 254 6.67 19.15 -17.41
C GLU A 254 6.29 18.19 -16.26
N GLN A 255 6.74 16.92 -16.34
CA GLN A 255 6.53 15.94 -15.28
C GLN A 255 7.35 16.29 -14.04
N TRP A 256 8.58 16.70 -14.23
CA TRP A 256 9.50 17.10 -13.17
C TRP A 256 9.08 18.42 -12.53
N GLU A 257 8.60 19.37 -13.31
CA GLU A 257 8.05 20.63 -12.81
C GLU A 257 6.80 20.38 -11.93
N GLU A 258 5.88 19.53 -12.36
CA GLU A 258 4.72 19.14 -11.55
C GLU A 258 5.14 18.44 -10.25
N MET A 259 6.09 17.49 -10.33
CA MET A 259 6.60 16.79 -9.14
C MET A 259 7.18 17.78 -8.12
N GLU A 260 8.02 18.72 -8.56
CA GLU A 260 8.62 19.73 -7.68
C GLU A 260 7.55 20.63 -7.03
N GLN A 261 6.51 21.03 -7.79
CA GLN A 261 5.37 21.77 -7.23
C GLN A 261 4.61 20.95 -6.17
N VAL A 262 4.40 19.66 -6.40
CA VAL A 262 3.75 18.75 -5.45
C VAL A 262 4.61 18.58 -4.20
N ILE A 263 5.92 18.37 -4.36
CA ILE A 263 6.85 18.30 -3.23
C ILE A 263 6.80 19.60 -2.42
N ALA A 264 6.83 20.75 -3.06
CA ALA A 264 6.76 22.05 -2.37
C ALA A 264 5.47 22.21 -1.56
N LYS A 265 4.31 21.77 -2.09
CA LYS A 265 3.02 21.79 -1.37
C LYS A 265 3.07 20.88 -0.13
N ILE A 266 3.65 19.68 -0.27
CA ILE A 266 3.79 18.74 0.85
C ILE A 266 4.77 19.28 1.89
N ARG A 267 5.92 19.84 1.47
CA ARG A 267 6.90 20.48 2.37
C ARG A 267 6.31 21.65 3.15
N HIS A 268 5.40 22.41 2.54
CA HIS A 268 4.71 23.52 3.20
C HIS A 268 3.88 23.07 4.42
N THR A 269 3.42 21.82 4.47
CA THR A 269 2.73 21.25 5.64
C THR A 269 3.68 20.76 6.74
N GLY A 270 5.00 20.83 6.54
CA GLY A 270 6.02 20.40 7.50
C GLY A 270 6.53 18.96 7.32
N VAL A 271 6.06 18.25 6.33
CA VAL A 271 6.54 16.89 6.00
C VAL A 271 7.93 16.96 5.37
N ASP A 272 8.94 16.30 5.95
CA ASP A 272 10.33 16.33 5.47
C ASP A 272 10.86 14.97 4.98
N TRP A 273 10.00 13.98 4.76
CA TRP A 273 10.40 12.67 4.27
C TRP A 273 11.26 12.74 3.00
N PRO A 274 12.26 11.84 2.85
CA PRO A 274 13.07 11.79 1.64
C PRO A 274 12.24 11.50 0.40
N VAL A 275 12.70 12.02 -0.74
CA VAL A 275 12.08 11.81 -2.05
C VAL A 275 12.79 10.68 -2.77
N TRP A 276 12.00 9.74 -3.28
CA TRP A 276 12.42 8.63 -4.11
C TRP A 276 11.75 8.74 -5.48
N VAL A 277 12.50 8.42 -6.51
CA VAL A 277 12.04 8.49 -7.90
C VAL A 277 12.29 7.15 -8.58
N MET A 278 11.29 6.68 -9.32
CA MET A 278 11.42 5.48 -10.14
C MET A 278 10.93 5.77 -11.56
N PRO A 279 11.51 5.11 -12.59
CA PRO A 279 11.04 5.27 -13.96
C PRO A 279 9.64 4.70 -14.14
N VAL A 280 8.83 5.36 -14.98
CA VAL A 280 7.54 4.83 -15.41
C VAL A 280 7.72 3.61 -16.28
N GLY A 281 6.89 2.60 -16.09
CA GLY A 281 6.89 1.34 -16.84
C GLY A 281 6.48 0.18 -15.93
N ALA A 282 5.73 -0.76 -16.47
CA ALA A 282 5.31 -1.97 -15.78
C ALA A 282 6.22 -3.17 -16.10
N ARG A 283 7.01 -3.05 -17.18
CA ARG A 283 7.96 -4.08 -17.65
C ARG A 283 9.39 -3.55 -17.59
N GLU A 284 10.34 -4.47 -17.49
CA GLU A 284 11.76 -4.15 -17.40
C GLU A 284 12.25 -3.30 -18.59
N GLU A 285 11.83 -3.65 -19.81
CA GLU A 285 12.23 -2.94 -21.03
C GLU A 285 11.75 -1.48 -21.03
N GLU A 286 10.54 -1.23 -20.54
CA GLU A 286 9.94 0.11 -20.45
C GLU A 286 10.69 0.96 -19.43
N GLN A 287 10.98 0.40 -18.27
CA GLN A 287 11.75 1.09 -17.22
C GLN A 287 13.18 1.34 -17.68
N THR A 288 13.85 0.37 -18.25
CA THR A 288 15.25 0.46 -18.74
C THR A 288 15.40 1.55 -19.77
N ALA A 289 14.41 1.74 -20.64
CA ALA A 289 14.45 2.78 -21.68
C ALA A 289 14.62 4.20 -21.12
N THR A 290 14.12 4.49 -19.93
CA THR A 290 14.16 5.83 -19.32
C THR A 290 14.96 5.89 -18.02
N ALA A 291 15.33 4.76 -17.41
CA ALA A 291 15.95 4.68 -16.09
C ALA A 291 17.20 5.55 -15.96
N GLY A 292 18.09 5.54 -16.94
CA GLY A 292 19.33 6.32 -16.91
C GLY A 292 19.10 7.83 -16.92
N ASP A 293 18.08 8.31 -17.64
CA ASP A 293 17.73 9.73 -17.66
C ASP A 293 17.00 10.14 -16.37
N VAL A 294 16.05 9.34 -15.92
CA VAL A 294 15.34 9.55 -14.66
C VAL A 294 16.31 9.60 -13.49
N ALA A 295 17.22 8.63 -13.37
CA ALA A 295 18.25 8.61 -12.33
C ALA A 295 19.14 9.84 -12.36
N ARG A 296 19.60 10.28 -13.54
CA ARG A 296 20.42 11.47 -13.68
C ARG A 296 19.68 12.73 -13.26
N ARG A 297 18.40 12.85 -13.62
CA ARG A 297 17.53 13.98 -13.23
C ARG A 297 17.26 14.01 -11.74
N ALA A 298 17.00 12.84 -11.13
CA ALA A 298 16.81 12.68 -9.69
C ALA A 298 18.08 13.07 -8.92
N PHE A 299 19.23 12.51 -9.32
CA PHE A 299 20.54 12.80 -8.69
C PHE A 299 20.89 14.29 -8.70
N ARG A 300 20.68 14.99 -9.84
CA ARG A 300 20.95 16.45 -9.95
C ARG A 300 20.06 17.29 -9.02
N ARG A 301 18.94 16.75 -8.55
CA ARG A 301 18.00 17.40 -7.63
C ARG A 301 18.14 16.96 -6.18
N GLY A 302 19.08 16.04 -5.91
CA GLY A 302 19.30 15.49 -4.57
C GLY A 302 18.22 14.48 -4.14
N TYR A 303 17.57 13.82 -5.09
CA TYR A 303 16.60 12.74 -4.83
C TYR A 303 17.27 11.36 -4.98
N ASN A 304 16.67 10.36 -4.30
CA ASN A 304 17.08 8.97 -4.38
C ASN A 304 16.48 8.26 -5.59
#